data_49222eb75ad92d414313f6e1a55f14e1
#
_entry.id   49222eb75ad92d414313f6e1a55f14e1
#
_cell.length_a   1.000
_cell.length_b   1.000
_cell.length_c   1.000
_cell.angle_alpha   90.00
_cell.angle_beta   90.00
_cell.angle_gamma   90.00
#
_symmetry.space_group_name_H-M   'P 1'
#
loop_
_entity.id
_entity.type
_entity.pdbx_description
1 polymer ?
#
loop_
_entity_poly.entity_id
_entity_poly.type
_entity_poly.pdbx_seq_one_letter_code
_entity_poly.pdbx_strand_id
1 'polypeptide(L)'
;MYSLDVNFLKDRHLSQTGKGTPAAKISTAINLRKQTPLLIGVGVGAGLLTLTGLLGLILGWQTSETQALIQQLDAELGQLQAQSKKLEDMKAQLTAVGEENEALVTVFNQIRPWSAILQEIRLQTPPSVQLTSVQQVEVPAAPDQGQQNRATRLKISGFASNYEAVNDYLLTLQASPFLQGRQTVIESAALADLPVEVDNQYKNINVTFPQAVQFVITAQLSDTPATEQLPNLARNGAIGVITRINTLKRQGAIQP
;
A
#
# COMPACT_ATOMS: atom_id res chain seq x y z
N MET A 1 -44.91 -16.08 -5.07
CA MET A 1 -44.27 -16.61 -6.28
C MET A 1 -45.35 -17.30 -7.10
N TYR A 2 -45.86 -16.65 -8.12
CA TYR A 2 -46.82 -17.24 -9.08
C TYR A 2 -46.07 -17.44 -10.37
N SER A 3 -45.88 -18.70 -10.79
CA SER A 3 -45.32 -19.05 -12.08
C SER A 3 -46.45 -19.10 -13.09
N LEU A 4 -46.38 -18.24 -14.09
CA LEU A 4 -47.26 -18.28 -15.26
C LEU A 4 -46.61 -19.22 -16.28
N ASP A 5 -47.20 -20.40 -16.42
CA ASP A 5 -46.85 -21.37 -17.43
C ASP A 5 -47.64 -21.03 -18.73
N VAL A 6 -46.97 -20.41 -19.69
CA VAL A 6 -47.54 -20.07 -21.00
C VAL A 6 -47.07 -21.06 -22.04
N ASN A 7 -47.96 -21.99 -22.43
CA ASN A 7 -47.71 -23.00 -23.43
C ASN A 7 -48.01 -22.46 -24.84
N PHE A 8 -46.95 -22.12 -25.60
CA PHE A 8 -47.02 -21.59 -26.97
C PHE A 8 -47.15 -22.62 -28.08
N LEU A 9 -47.45 -23.89 -27.77
CA LEU A 9 -47.39 -24.97 -28.75
C LEU A 9 -48.75 -25.49 -29.24
N LYS A 10 -49.87 -24.77 -28.96
CA LYS A 10 -51.20 -25.34 -29.21
C LYS A 10 -51.86 -24.99 -30.55
N ASP A 11 -51.25 -24.16 -31.39
CA ASP A 11 -51.88 -23.72 -32.65
C ASP A 11 -51.05 -24.05 -33.90
N ARG A 12 -50.59 -25.30 -33.99
CA ARG A 12 -50.17 -25.84 -35.28
C ARG A 12 -51.20 -26.84 -35.80
N HIS A 13 -52.19 -26.34 -36.48
CA HIS A 13 -53.00 -27.18 -37.33
C HIS A 13 -52.21 -27.52 -38.60
N LEU A 14 -51.81 -28.78 -38.68
CA LEU A 14 -51.35 -29.43 -39.88
C LEU A 14 -52.57 -29.61 -40.83
N SER A 15 -52.62 -28.82 -41.87
CA SER A 15 -53.51 -29.15 -43.01
C SER A 15 -52.71 -29.91 -44.04
N GLN A 16 -52.88 -31.18 -43.98
CA GLN A 16 -52.49 -32.14 -45.00
C GLN A 16 -53.49 -32.11 -46.14
N THR A 17 -53.01 -32.51 -47.30
CA THR A 17 -53.76 -33.01 -48.49
C THR A 17 -53.70 -32.06 -49.67
N GLY A 18 -53.23 -32.42 -50.78
CA GLY A 18 -53.05 -33.69 -51.42
C GLY A 18 -53.14 -33.54 -52.95
N LYS A 19 -52.39 -34.34 -53.59
CA LYS A 19 -52.63 -34.82 -54.97
C LYS A 19 -52.80 -33.83 -56.13
N GLY A 20 -51.82 -33.61 -56.91
CA GLY A 20 -51.55 -34.27 -58.15
C GLY A 20 -52.46 -33.95 -59.37
N THR A 21 -51.70 -33.70 -60.45
CA THR A 21 -52.06 -33.85 -61.88
C THR A 21 -52.68 -32.65 -62.62
N PRO A 22 -52.50 -32.57 -63.89
CA PRO A 22 -51.29 -32.63 -64.74
C PRO A 22 -51.09 -31.35 -65.56
N ALA A 23 -49.97 -31.30 -66.25
CA ALA A 23 -49.63 -30.27 -67.22
C ALA A 23 -50.70 -30.06 -68.31
N ALA A 24 -51.33 -28.91 -68.26
CA ALA A 24 -52.06 -28.40 -69.41
C ALA A 24 -51.22 -27.36 -70.14
N LYS A 25 -50.67 -27.68 -71.25
CA LYS A 25 -50.13 -26.72 -72.20
C LYS A 25 -51.28 -25.85 -72.70
N ILE A 26 -51.39 -24.66 -72.14
CA ILE A 26 -52.25 -23.59 -72.65
C ILE A 26 -51.39 -22.72 -73.55
N SER A 27 -51.43 -23.02 -74.86
CA SER A 27 -51.05 -22.07 -75.86
C SER A 27 -52.17 -21.02 -75.97
N THR A 28 -52.06 -19.99 -75.20
CA THR A 28 -52.95 -18.82 -75.29
C THR A 28 -52.35 -17.85 -76.27
N ALA A 29 -52.85 -17.83 -77.48
CA ALA A 29 -52.68 -16.73 -78.40
C ALA A 29 -53.36 -15.52 -77.75
N ILE A 30 -52.57 -14.57 -77.20
CA ILE A 30 -53.00 -13.34 -76.56
C ILE A 30 -53.59 -12.44 -77.63
N ASN A 31 -54.89 -12.26 -77.67
CA ASN A 31 -55.59 -11.26 -78.44
C ASN A 31 -55.34 -9.86 -77.86
N LEU A 32 -54.30 -9.20 -78.34
CA LEU A 32 -53.78 -7.95 -77.81
C LEU A 32 -54.68 -6.70 -77.87
N ARG A 33 -55.90 -6.80 -78.50
CA ARG A 33 -56.74 -5.65 -78.82
C ARG A 33 -57.89 -5.35 -77.85
N LYS A 34 -58.17 -6.18 -76.85
CA LYS A 34 -59.19 -5.95 -75.79
C LYS A 34 -58.69 -5.91 -74.35
N GLN A 35 -57.41 -6.03 -74.14
CA GLN A 35 -56.86 -6.14 -72.77
C GLN A 35 -55.92 -4.99 -72.36
N THR A 36 -55.98 -3.84 -73.04
CA THR A 36 -55.22 -2.66 -72.73
C THR A 36 -55.32 -2.23 -71.24
N PRO A 37 -56.48 -2.23 -70.58
CA PRO A 37 -56.55 -1.86 -69.16
C PRO A 37 -55.86 -2.89 -68.24
N LEU A 38 -55.87 -4.18 -68.59
CA LEU A 38 -55.25 -5.24 -67.80
C LEU A 38 -53.74 -5.23 -67.92
N LEU A 39 -53.19 -4.93 -69.06
CA LEU A 39 -51.73 -4.74 -69.25
C LEU A 39 -51.23 -3.51 -68.58
N ILE A 40 -52.02 -2.43 -68.53
CA ILE A 40 -51.64 -1.23 -67.75
C ILE A 40 -51.63 -1.55 -66.26
N GLY A 41 -52.64 -2.26 -65.75
CA GLY A 41 -52.71 -2.67 -64.31
C GLY A 41 -51.54 -3.57 -63.91
N VAL A 42 -51.20 -4.57 -64.74
CA VAL A 42 -50.03 -5.41 -64.49
C VAL A 42 -48.71 -4.63 -64.58
N GLY A 43 -48.61 -3.72 -65.53
CA GLY A 43 -47.44 -2.87 -65.69
C GLY A 43 -47.22 -1.92 -64.51
N VAL A 44 -48.29 -1.29 -64.03
CA VAL A 44 -48.27 -0.45 -62.83
C VAL A 44 -47.97 -1.27 -61.57
N GLY A 45 -48.61 -2.43 -61.44
CA GLY A 45 -48.34 -3.34 -60.28
C GLY A 45 -46.91 -3.86 -60.26
N ALA A 46 -46.39 -4.29 -61.39
CA ALA A 46 -44.98 -4.70 -61.50
C ALA A 46 -44.00 -3.54 -61.27
N GLY A 47 -44.34 -2.35 -61.80
CA GLY A 47 -43.58 -1.13 -61.57
C GLY A 47 -43.49 -0.69 -60.09
N LEU A 48 -44.59 -0.79 -59.36
CA LEU A 48 -44.59 -0.54 -57.91
C LEU A 48 -43.80 -1.57 -57.12
N LEU A 49 -43.85 -2.87 -57.48
CA LEU A 49 -43.07 -3.91 -56.83
C LEU A 49 -41.58 -3.75 -57.10
N THR A 50 -41.19 -3.37 -58.34
CA THR A 50 -39.79 -3.10 -58.65
C THR A 50 -39.26 -1.82 -57.94
N LEU A 51 -40.12 -0.80 -57.85
CA LEU A 51 -39.76 0.45 -57.14
C LEU A 51 -39.55 0.22 -55.65
N THR A 52 -40.46 -0.55 -54.99
CA THR A 52 -40.33 -0.93 -53.58
C THR A 52 -39.15 -1.84 -53.33
N GLY A 53 -38.83 -2.76 -54.23
CA GLY A 53 -37.65 -3.61 -54.19
C GLY A 53 -36.34 -2.80 -54.30
N LEU A 54 -36.30 -1.84 -55.22
CA LEU A 54 -35.16 -0.94 -55.40
C LEU A 54 -34.94 -0.03 -54.19
N LEU A 55 -36.01 0.54 -53.64
CA LEU A 55 -35.95 1.33 -52.41
C LEU A 55 -35.45 0.47 -51.22
N GLY A 56 -35.90 -0.76 -51.10
CA GLY A 56 -35.45 -1.69 -50.05
C GLY A 56 -33.96 -2.03 -50.17
N LEU A 57 -33.45 -2.19 -51.38
CA LEU A 57 -32.02 -2.43 -51.64
C LEU A 57 -31.15 -1.21 -51.28
N ILE A 58 -31.59 -0.01 -51.68
CA ILE A 58 -30.87 1.24 -51.37
C ILE A 58 -30.84 1.49 -49.85
N LEU A 59 -31.96 1.31 -49.16
CA LEU A 59 -32.05 1.42 -47.70
C LEU A 59 -31.23 0.33 -46.99
N GLY A 60 -31.20 -0.90 -47.53
CA GLY A 60 -30.39 -1.99 -46.99
C GLY A 60 -28.88 -1.73 -47.08
N TRP A 61 -28.41 -1.15 -48.16
CA TRP A 61 -27.01 -0.76 -48.30
C TRP A 61 -26.60 0.37 -47.35
N GLN A 62 -27.44 1.38 -47.19
CA GLN A 62 -27.22 2.50 -46.30
C GLN A 62 -27.20 2.09 -44.81
N THR A 63 -28.10 1.10 -44.47
CA THR A 63 -28.12 0.54 -43.11
C THR A 63 -26.90 -0.34 -42.82
N SER A 64 -26.40 -1.09 -43.78
CA SER A 64 -25.21 -1.94 -43.58
C SER A 64 -23.95 -1.14 -43.34
N GLU A 65 -23.79 -0.02 -44.06
CA GLU A 65 -22.63 0.88 -43.89
C GLU A 65 -22.64 1.57 -42.51
N THR A 66 -23.82 2.04 -42.08
CA THR A 66 -24.00 2.63 -40.77
C THR A 66 -23.79 1.60 -39.64
N GLN A 67 -24.22 0.35 -39.87
CA GLN A 67 -24.07 -0.74 -38.90
C GLN A 67 -22.61 -1.17 -38.74
N ALA A 68 -21.86 -1.17 -39.83
CA ALA A 68 -20.39 -1.41 -39.80
C ALA A 68 -19.66 -0.31 -39.01
N LEU A 69 -20.05 0.95 -39.22
CA LEU A 69 -19.49 2.10 -38.49
C LEU A 69 -19.80 2.01 -36.99
N ILE A 70 -21.04 1.65 -36.63
CA ILE A 70 -21.43 1.44 -35.22
C ILE A 70 -20.60 0.32 -34.59
N GLN A 71 -20.42 -0.82 -35.27
CA GLN A 71 -19.59 -1.91 -34.76
C GLN A 71 -18.12 -1.49 -34.58
N GLN A 72 -17.60 -0.68 -35.48
CA GLN A 72 -16.24 -0.16 -35.37
C GLN A 72 -16.11 0.77 -34.17
N LEU A 73 -17.06 1.70 -34.00
CA LEU A 73 -17.10 2.61 -32.86
C LEU A 73 -17.28 1.86 -31.53
N ASP A 74 -18.15 0.83 -31.49
CA ASP A 74 -18.34 -0.01 -30.30
C ASP A 74 -17.06 -0.79 -29.95
N ALA A 75 -16.34 -1.27 -30.94
CA ALA A 75 -15.05 -1.94 -30.76
C ALA A 75 -14.00 -0.96 -30.20
N GLU A 76 -13.96 0.26 -30.74
CA GLU A 76 -13.03 1.31 -30.27
C GLU A 76 -13.39 1.76 -28.85
N LEU A 77 -14.68 1.94 -28.55
CA LEU A 77 -15.16 2.22 -27.18
C LEU A 77 -14.80 1.10 -26.23
N GLY A 78 -14.97 -0.15 -26.63
CA GLY A 78 -14.57 -1.31 -25.84
C GLY A 78 -13.06 -1.33 -25.56
N GLN A 79 -12.26 -0.99 -26.55
CA GLN A 79 -10.81 -0.89 -26.38
C GLN A 79 -10.40 0.24 -25.43
N LEU A 80 -11.02 1.42 -25.57
CA LEU A 80 -10.79 2.56 -24.68
C LEU A 80 -11.22 2.26 -23.24
N GLN A 81 -12.37 1.61 -23.06
CA GLN A 81 -12.83 1.17 -21.74
C GLN A 81 -11.88 0.16 -21.12
N ALA A 82 -11.37 -0.80 -21.90
CA ALA A 82 -10.38 -1.76 -21.41
C ALA A 82 -9.06 -1.09 -21.00
N GLN A 83 -8.62 -0.09 -21.78
CA GLN A 83 -7.44 0.72 -21.41
C GLN A 83 -7.68 1.55 -20.16
N SER A 84 -8.85 2.18 -20.03
CA SER A 84 -9.21 2.95 -18.84
C SER A 84 -9.24 2.07 -17.60
N LYS A 85 -9.87 0.89 -17.69
CA LYS A 85 -9.89 -0.08 -16.61
C LYS A 85 -8.48 -0.55 -16.23
N LYS A 86 -7.63 -0.81 -17.21
CA LYS A 86 -6.23 -1.18 -16.96
C LYS A 86 -5.47 -0.06 -16.23
N LEU A 87 -5.72 1.20 -16.58
CA LEU A 87 -5.14 2.36 -15.88
C LEU A 87 -5.65 2.46 -14.43
N GLU A 88 -6.93 2.20 -14.19
CA GLU A 88 -7.50 2.17 -12.84
C GLU A 88 -6.90 1.03 -12.00
N ASP A 89 -6.79 -0.16 -12.58
CA ASP A 89 -6.17 -1.31 -11.93
C ASP A 89 -4.70 -1.03 -11.58
N MET A 90 -3.94 -0.40 -12.51
CA MET A 90 -2.56 0.00 -12.25
C MET A 90 -2.46 1.08 -11.17
N LYS A 91 -3.36 2.07 -11.16
CA LYS A 91 -3.42 3.07 -10.08
C LYS A 91 -3.74 2.43 -8.73
N ALA A 92 -4.71 1.52 -8.69
CA ALA A 92 -5.05 0.79 -7.48
C ALA A 92 -3.86 -0.04 -6.95
N GLN A 93 -3.13 -0.72 -7.85
CA GLN A 93 -1.91 -1.44 -7.48
C GLN A 93 -0.82 -0.51 -6.94
N LEU A 94 -0.61 0.66 -7.57
CA LEU A 94 0.36 1.65 -7.09
C LEU A 94 -0.02 2.18 -5.71
N THR A 95 -1.31 2.42 -5.46
CA THR A 95 -1.80 2.86 -4.15
C THR A 95 -1.58 1.77 -3.10
N ALA A 96 -1.92 0.52 -3.40
CA ALA A 96 -1.73 -0.61 -2.50
C ALA A 96 -0.23 -0.82 -2.16
N VAL A 97 0.65 -0.75 -3.15
CA VAL A 97 2.11 -0.81 -2.92
C VAL A 97 2.58 0.38 -2.09
N GLY A 98 2.00 1.57 -2.29
CA GLY A 98 2.28 2.76 -1.48
C GLY A 98 1.91 2.54 -0.01
N GLU A 99 0.72 2.03 0.27
CA GLU A 99 0.24 1.73 1.63
C GLU A 99 1.08 0.63 2.31
N GLU A 100 1.45 -0.43 1.59
CA GLU A 100 2.37 -1.46 2.11
C GLU A 100 3.74 -0.87 2.46
N ASN A 101 4.27 -0.01 1.62
CA ASN A 101 5.54 0.67 1.87
C ASN A 101 5.46 1.59 3.09
N GLU A 102 4.38 2.36 3.25
CA GLU A 102 4.16 3.22 4.41
C GLU A 102 4.05 2.40 5.71
N ALA A 103 3.35 1.28 5.68
CA ALA A 103 3.30 0.36 6.81
C ALA A 103 4.68 -0.18 7.18
N LEU A 104 5.50 -0.58 6.20
CA LEU A 104 6.88 -1.01 6.42
C LEU A 104 7.72 0.11 7.03
N VAL A 105 7.65 1.33 6.51
CA VAL A 105 8.38 2.50 7.04
C VAL A 105 7.99 2.76 8.49
N THR A 106 6.70 2.67 8.81
CA THR A 106 6.19 2.83 10.18
C THR A 106 6.81 1.80 11.12
N VAL A 107 6.84 0.54 10.73
CA VAL A 107 7.48 -0.53 11.51
C VAL A 107 8.98 -0.27 11.67
N PHE A 108 9.68 0.14 10.61
CA PHE A 108 11.11 0.46 10.67
C PHE A 108 11.41 1.67 11.57
N ASN A 109 10.56 2.68 11.57
CA ASN A 109 10.71 3.85 12.44
C ASN A 109 10.50 3.51 13.92
N GLN A 110 9.76 2.44 14.22
CA GLN A 110 9.58 1.94 15.59
C GLN A 110 10.79 1.11 16.08
N ILE A 111 11.63 0.62 15.16
CA ILE A 111 12.83 -0.14 15.54
C ILE A 111 13.86 0.81 16.13
N ARG A 112 14.09 0.70 17.43
CA ARG A 112 15.14 1.47 18.12
C ARG A 112 16.52 0.88 17.78
N PRO A 113 17.47 1.68 17.26
CA PRO A 113 18.82 1.20 16.92
C PRO A 113 19.70 1.09 18.18
N TRP A 114 19.44 0.07 19.01
CA TRP A 114 20.13 -0.13 20.30
C TRP A 114 21.64 -0.14 20.18
N SER A 115 22.19 -0.72 19.13
CA SER A 115 23.64 -0.74 18.91
C SER A 115 24.22 0.67 18.79
N ALA A 116 23.53 1.57 18.07
CA ALA A 116 23.96 2.96 17.94
C ALA A 116 23.82 3.72 19.26
N ILE A 117 22.72 3.52 19.98
CA ILE A 117 22.47 4.18 21.27
C ILE A 117 23.53 3.77 22.29
N LEU A 118 23.81 2.48 22.43
CA LEU A 118 24.83 1.98 23.36
C LEU A 118 26.24 2.43 22.97
N GLN A 119 26.54 2.47 21.68
CA GLN A 119 27.81 2.97 21.19
C GLN A 119 27.98 4.45 21.48
N GLU A 120 26.92 5.26 21.29
CA GLU A 120 26.92 6.68 21.63
C GLU A 120 27.16 6.89 23.13
N ILE A 121 26.41 6.20 23.98
CA ILE A 121 26.61 6.24 25.45
C ILE A 121 28.06 5.91 25.81
N ARG A 122 28.61 4.85 25.20
CA ARG A 122 30.00 4.45 25.41
C ARG A 122 31.00 5.55 25.01
N LEU A 123 30.81 6.15 23.84
CA LEU A 123 31.69 7.20 23.31
C LEU A 123 31.62 8.47 24.15
N GLN A 124 30.47 8.76 24.71
CA GLN A 124 30.25 9.95 25.55
C GLN A 124 30.63 9.73 27.02
N THR A 125 30.94 8.51 27.44
CA THR A 125 31.33 8.22 28.81
C THR A 125 32.77 8.75 29.08
N PRO A 126 32.97 9.74 29.97
CA PRO A 126 34.29 10.24 30.29
C PRO A 126 35.09 9.22 31.11
N PRO A 127 36.42 9.33 31.14
CA PRO A 127 37.25 8.37 31.87
C PRO A 127 37.04 8.41 33.39
N SER A 128 36.46 9.48 33.91
CA SER A 128 36.08 9.64 35.32
C SER A 128 34.80 8.93 35.72
N VAL A 129 34.10 8.30 34.74
CA VAL A 129 32.81 7.64 34.95
C VAL A 129 32.92 6.16 34.50
N GLN A 130 32.47 5.27 35.35
CA GLN A 130 32.38 3.83 35.07
C GLN A 130 30.92 3.41 35.09
N LEU A 131 30.42 2.89 33.95
CA LEU A 131 29.07 2.38 33.86
C LEU A 131 28.98 0.95 34.40
N THR A 132 27.98 0.71 35.21
CA THR A 132 27.68 -0.62 35.76
C THR A 132 26.54 -1.30 34.97
N SER A 133 25.48 -0.56 34.67
CA SER A 133 24.36 -1.10 33.91
C SER A 133 23.63 -0.04 33.10
N VAL A 134 23.07 -0.48 31.97
CA VAL A 134 22.12 0.29 31.16
C VAL A 134 20.89 -0.57 30.95
N GLN A 135 19.78 -0.13 31.47
CA GLN A 135 18.52 -0.87 31.45
C GLN A 135 17.44 -0.09 30.74
N GLN A 136 16.63 -0.76 29.95
CA GLN A 136 15.42 -0.19 29.40
C GLN A 136 14.29 -0.34 30.44
N VAL A 137 13.63 0.77 30.73
CA VAL A 137 12.45 0.80 31.60
C VAL A 137 11.27 1.32 30.81
N GLU A 138 10.22 0.52 30.70
CA GLU A 138 8.96 0.98 30.11
C GLU A 138 8.18 1.76 31.18
N VAL A 139 7.83 2.99 30.87
CA VAL A 139 6.93 3.76 31.71
C VAL A 139 5.51 3.47 31.27
N PRO A 140 4.62 3.04 32.17
CA PRO A 140 3.22 2.90 31.86
C PRO A 140 2.69 4.22 31.28
N ALA A 141 2.04 4.17 30.15
CA ALA A 141 1.38 5.33 29.57
C ALA A 141 0.37 5.89 30.59
N ALA A 142 0.35 7.21 30.75
CA ALA A 142 -0.71 7.85 31.49
C ALA A 142 -2.07 7.45 30.88
N PRO A 143 -3.13 7.24 31.68
CA PRO A 143 -4.41 6.68 31.22
C PRO A 143 -5.08 7.48 30.09
N ASP A 144 -4.67 8.71 29.86
CA ASP A 144 -5.21 9.63 28.83
C ASP A 144 -4.45 9.64 27.48
N GLN A 145 -3.30 8.97 27.39
CA GLN A 145 -2.53 8.91 26.14
C GLN A 145 -2.59 7.49 25.59
N GLY A 146 -3.29 7.33 24.47
CA GLY A 146 -3.50 6.04 23.84
C GLY A 146 -2.22 5.17 23.76
N GLN A 147 -2.38 3.87 23.69
CA GLN A 147 -1.35 2.83 23.77
C GLN A 147 -0.10 3.01 22.86
N GLN A 148 -0.10 3.99 21.97
CA GLN A 148 0.99 4.22 21.01
C GLN A 148 2.17 5.03 21.56
N ASN A 149 2.06 5.65 22.75
CA ASN A 149 3.11 6.51 23.30
C ASN A 149 3.70 5.94 24.60
N ARG A 150 4.17 4.67 24.57
CA ARG A 150 4.99 4.14 25.64
C ARG A 150 6.37 4.81 25.58
N ALA A 151 6.58 5.81 26.43
CA ALA A 151 7.88 6.45 26.55
C ALA A 151 8.91 5.41 27.03
N THR A 152 9.84 5.08 26.16
CA THR A 152 10.95 4.19 26.53
C THR A 152 12.01 5.02 27.25
N ARG A 153 12.25 4.72 28.51
CA ARG A 153 13.31 5.34 29.32
C ARG A 153 14.49 4.39 29.47
N LEU A 154 15.66 5.00 29.50
CA LEU A 154 16.90 4.32 29.84
C LEU A 154 17.27 4.68 31.29
N LYS A 155 17.56 3.67 32.08
CA LYS A 155 18.16 3.80 33.41
C LYS A 155 19.64 3.44 33.30
N ILE A 156 20.49 4.44 33.47
CA ILE A 156 21.95 4.34 33.36
C ILE A 156 22.51 4.42 34.78
N SER A 157 23.18 3.39 35.24
CA SER A 157 23.75 3.31 36.57
C SER A 157 25.27 3.13 36.49
N GLY A 158 25.98 3.75 37.41
CA GLY A 158 27.44 3.67 37.43
C GLY A 158 28.05 4.32 38.64
N PHE A 159 29.37 4.46 38.59
CA PHE A 159 30.19 5.13 39.58
C PHE A 159 30.98 6.26 38.88
N ALA A 160 31.14 7.37 39.57
CA ALA A 160 31.95 8.51 39.13
C ALA A 160 32.93 8.90 40.23
N SER A 161 34.02 9.54 39.85
CA SER A 161 35.03 9.97 40.80
C SER A 161 34.53 11.05 41.77
N ASN A 162 33.58 11.87 41.34
CA ASN A 162 32.97 12.95 42.12
C ASN A 162 31.62 13.38 41.54
N TYR A 163 30.89 14.26 42.22
CA TYR A 163 29.58 14.76 41.77
C TYR A 163 29.68 15.63 40.49
N GLU A 164 30.80 16.34 40.32
CA GLU A 164 31.04 17.14 39.11
C GLU A 164 31.13 16.26 37.87
N ALA A 165 31.85 15.12 37.94
CA ALA A 165 31.92 14.15 36.86
C ALA A 165 30.54 13.55 36.49
N VAL A 166 29.63 13.36 37.48
CA VAL A 166 28.25 12.96 37.21
C VAL A 166 27.49 14.04 36.44
N ASN A 167 27.66 15.30 36.86
CA ASN A 167 27.01 16.44 36.20
C ASN A 167 27.52 16.63 34.76
N ASP A 168 28.82 16.56 34.55
CA ASP A 168 29.43 16.68 33.22
C ASP A 168 28.95 15.56 32.31
N TYR A 169 28.85 14.35 32.83
CA TYR A 169 28.30 13.21 32.09
C TYR A 169 26.82 13.42 31.75
N LEU A 170 26.03 13.96 32.70
CA LEU A 170 24.63 14.31 32.43
C LEU A 170 24.52 15.30 31.27
N LEU A 171 25.31 16.40 31.30
CA LEU A 171 25.30 17.41 30.25
C LEU A 171 25.69 16.82 28.88
N THR A 172 26.64 15.90 28.85
CA THR A 172 27.05 15.20 27.64
C THR A 172 25.91 14.33 27.11
N LEU A 173 25.22 13.59 27.98
CA LEU A 173 24.05 12.80 27.60
C LEU A 173 22.89 13.66 27.12
N GLN A 174 22.67 14.83 27.73
CA GLN A 174 21.63 15.77 27.29
C GLN A 174 21.88 16.33 25.89
N ALA A 175 23.12 16.40 25.46
CA ALA A 175 23.52 16.83 24.11
C ALA A 175 23.39 15.70 23.05
N SER A 176 23.12 14.46 23.47
CA SER A 176 23.00 13.32 22.56
C SER A 176 21.76 13.41 21.67
N PRO A 177 21.89 13.19 20.35
CA PRO A 177 20.76 13.18 19.42
C PRO A 177 19.79 12.01 19.64
N PHE A 178 20.21 10.96 20.35
CA PHE A 178 19.39 9.78 20.65
C PHE A 178 18.56 9.92 21.92
N LEU A 179 18.83 10.95 22.72
CA LEU A 179 18.17 11.17 24.00
C LEU A 179 17.42 12.50 24.00
N GLN A 180 16.35 12.59 24.78
CA GLN A 180 15.65 13.84 25.00
C GLN A 180 16.33 14.58 26.15
N GLY A 181 17.13 15.60 25.83
CA GLY A 181 17.94 16.31 26.82
C GLY A 181 17.15 16.86 28.02
N ARG A 182 15.93 17.41 27.78
CA ARG A 182 15.06 17.92 28.86
C ARG A 182 14.54 16.86 29.80
N GLN A 183 14.51 15.61 29.36
CA GLN A 183 14.00 14.46 30.12
C GLN A 183 15.13 13.50 30.54
N THR A 184 16.38 13.97 30.42
CA THR A 184 17.55 13.27 30.91
C THR A 184 17.94 13.94 32.24
N VAL A 185 17.75 13.21 33.33
CA VAL A 185 17.91 13.75 34.71
C VAL A 185 18.61 12.74 35.60
N ILE A 186 19.31 13.26 36.62
CA ILE A 186 19.85 12.43 37.70
C ILE A 186 18.70 12.01 38.63
N GLU A 187 18.45 10.72 38.75
CA GLU A 187 17.49 10.17 39.68
C GLU A 187 18.07 10.09 41.10
N SER A 188 19.33 9.69 41.21
CA SER A 188 20.04 9.62 42.47
C SER A 188 21.56 9.75 42.26
N ALA A 189 22.25 10.34 43.23
CA ALA A 189 23.70 10.37 43.30
C ALA A 189 24.10 10.37 44.80
N ALA A 190 24.89 9.40 45.22
CA ALA A 190 25.33 9.25 46.61
C ALA A 190 26.76 8.69 46.67
N LEU A 191 27.51 9.13 47.65
CA LEU A 191 28.81 8.51 47.95
C LEU A 191 28.59 7.04 48.38
N ALA A 192 29.33 6.14 47.76
CA ALA A 192 29.32 4.72 48.07
C ALA A 192 30.73 4.16 47.98
N ASP A 193 30.99 3.10 48.70
CA ASP A 193 32.21 2.34 48.54
C ASP A 193 32.20 1.59 47.23
N LEU A 194 33.33 1.62 46.51
CA LEU A 194 33.45 0.86 45.27
C LEU A 194 33.34 -0.63 45.54
N PRO A 195 32.48 -1.37 44.80
CA PRO A 195 32.40 -2.81 44.94
C PRO A 195 33.64 -3.47 44.30
N VAL A 196 34.69 -3.61 45.11
CA VAL A 196 35.92 -4.25 44.68
C VAL A 196 35.90 -5.69 45.18
N GLU A 197 35.92 -6.65 44.28
CA GLU A 197 36.19 -8.05 44.63
C GLU A 197 37.63 -8.21 45.01
N VAL A 198 37.90 -8.40 46.31
CA VAL A 198 39.24 -8.72 46.79
C VAL A 198 39.44 -10.21 46.72
N ASP A 199 40.48 -10.66 46.00
CA ASP A 199 40.86 -12.04 45.97
C ASP A 199 41.06 -12.62 47.39
N ASN A 200 40.62 -13.83 47.60
CA ASN A 200 40.67 -14.52 48.88
C ASN A 200 42.05 -14.50 49.53
N GLN A 201 43.13 -14.40 48.72
CA GLN A 201 44.51 -14.32 49.19
C GLN A 201 44.83 -13.03 49.93
N TYR A 202 44.05 -11.95 49.71
CA TYR A 202 44.29 -10.60 50.29
C TYR A 202 43.21 -10.16 51.29
N LYS A 203 42.30 -11.07 51.68
CA LYS A 203 41.22 -10.74 52.61
C LYS A 203 41.67 -10.22 53.99
N ASN A 204 42.92 -10.51 54.39
CA ASN A 204 43.45 -10.09 55.66
C ASN A 204 44.16 -8.71 55.60
N ILE A 205 44.18 -8.04 54.48
CA ILE A 205 44.76 -6.73 54.32
C ILE A 205 43.61 -5.70 54.44
N ASN A 206 43.69 -4.82 55.44
CA ASN A 206 42.73 -3.72 55.60
C ASN A 206 42.98 -2.68 54.52
N VAL A 207 42.34 -2.81 53.38
CA VAL A 207 42.43 -1.86 52.27
C VAL A 207 41.25 -0.92 52.35
N THR A 208 41.52 0.36 52.56
CA THR A 208 40.49 1.41 52.45
C THR A 208 40.36 1.78 51.00
N PHE A 209 39.27 1.40 50.36
CA PHE A 209 39.00 1.79 48.99
C PHE A 209 38.54 3.24 48.90
N PRO A 210 38.91 3.96 47.83
CA PRO A 210 38.44 5.32 47.65
C PRO A 210 36.91 5.29 47.42
N GLN A 211 36.23 6.24 48.05
CA GLN A 211 34.80 6.42 47.83
C GLN A 211 34.55 6.97 46.44
N ALA A 212 33.52 6.50 45.81
CA ALA A 212 33.03 6.97 44.51
C ALA A 212 31.56 7.41 44.63
N VAL A 213 31.13 8.24 43.73
CA VAL A 213 29.72 8.64 43.64
C VAL A 213 28.98 7.62 42.81
N GLN A 214 28.15 6.80 43.46
CA GLN A 214 27.21 5.94 42.77
C GLN A 214 26.08 6.83 42.24
N PHE A 215 25.76 6.71 40.95
CA PHE A 215 24.72 7.49 40.31
C PHE A 215 23.74 6.64 39.54
N VAL A 216 22.54 7.18 39.39
CA VAL A 216 21.49 6.69 38.52
C VAL A 216 20.96 7.86 37.70
N ILE A 217 21.10 7.77 36.39
CA ILE A 217 20.57 8.76 35.45
C ILE A 217 19.43 8.10 34.70
N THR A 218 18.30 8.78 34.60
CA THR A 218 17.16 8.36 33.80
C THR A 218 17.10 9.27 32.58
N ALA A 219 17.11 8.67 31.40
CA ALA A 219 17.06 9.36 30.11
C ALA A 219 15.91 8.83 29.27
N GLN A 220 15.15 9.72 28.65
CA GLN A 220 14.13 9.33 27.69
C GLN A 220 14.73 9.26 26.28
N LEU A 221 14.40 8.21 25.52
CA LEU A 221 14.82 8.10 24.13
C LEU A 221 14.13 9.15 23.27
N SER A 222 14.86 9.66 22.27
CA SER A 222 14.32 10.57 21.26
C SER A 222 13.28 9.84 20.40
N ASP A 223 12.19 10.55 20.09
CA ASP A 223 11.15 10.07 19.19
C ASP A 223 11.46 10.35 17.71
N THR A 224 12.62 10.95 17.43
CA THR A 224 13.07 11.24 16.08
C THR A 224 13.25 9.93 15.30
N PRO A 225 12.60 9.79 14.12
CA PRO A 225 12.69 8.59 13.31
C PRO A 225 14.12 8.24 12.92
N ALA A 226 14.42 6.95 12.82
CA ALA A 226 15.75 6.48 12.41
C ALA A 226 16.15 6.98 11.01
N THR A 227 15.17 7.25 10.15
CA THR A 227 15.35 7.80 8.81
C THR A 227 15.91 9.22 8.81
N GLU A 228 15.64 10.00 9.84
CA GLU A 228 16.15 11.36 10.01
C GLU A 228 17.50 11.39 10.74
N GLN A 229 17.82 10.34 11.48
CA GLN A 229 19.06 10.23 12.26
C GLN A 229 20.21 9.52 11.52
N LEU A 230 20.09 9.33 10.20
CA LEU A 230 21.09 8.61 9.39
C LEU A 230 22.55 9.05 9.62
N PRO A 231 22.90 10.37 9.71
CA PRO A 231 24.27 10.78 9.97
C PRO A 231 24.77 10.33 11.34
N ASN A 232 23.91 10.37 12.36
CA ASN A 232 24.24 9.95 13.71
C ASN A 232 24.39 8.43 13.81
N LEU A 233 23.52 7.68 13.12
CA LEU A 233 23.59 6.22 13.00
C LEU A 233 24.89 5.79 12.30
N ALA A 234 25.32 6.54 11.28
CA ALA A 234 26.56 6.27 10.56
C ALA A 234 27.78 6.44 11.47
N ARG A 235 27.85 7.52 12.26
CA ARG A 235 28.94 7.77 13.21
C ARG A 235 29.02 6.67 14.27
N ASN A 236 27.88 6.12 14.67
CA ASN A 236 27.80 5.09 15.71
C ASN A 236 27.80 3.66 15.16
N GLY A 237 28.19 3.47 13.91
CA GLY A 237 28.42 2.14 13.34
C GLY A 237 27.17 1.30 13.12
N ALA A 238 25.97 1.89 13.08
CA ALA A 238 24.71 1.19 12.83
C ALA A 238 24.52 0.84 11.34
N ILE A 239 25.53 0.26 10.70
CA ILE A 239 25.61 -0.02 9.25
C ILE A 239 24.41 -0.83 8.78
N GLY A 240 23.97 -1.82 9.56
CA GLY A 240 22.84 -2.68 9.21
C GLY A 240 21.52 -1.92 9.08
N VAL A 241 21.27 -0.95 9.96
CA VAL A 241 20.07 -0.11 9.91
C VAL A 241 20.15 0.83 8.71
N ILE A 242 21.30 1.45 8.48
CA ILE A 242 21.54 2.35 7.35
C ILE A 242 21.34 1.63 6.01
N THR A 243 21.90 0.43 5.87
CA THR A 243 21.76 -0.38 4.64
C THR A 243 20.29 -0.67 4.35
N ARG A 244 19.52 -1.03 5.36
CA ARG A 244 18.07 -1.29 5.22
C ARG A 244 17.31 -0.03 4.82
N ILE A 245 17.56 1.10 5.49
CA ILE A 245 16.93 2.39 5.16
C ILE A 245 17.27 2.80 3.72
N ASN A 246 18.54 2.67 3.31
CA ASN A 246 18.97 2.99 1.95
C ASN A 246 18.36 2.04 0.90
N THR A 247 18.11 0.79 1.25
CA THR A 247 17.40 -0.14 0.37
C THR A 247 15.95 0.27 0.19
N LEU A 248 15.25 0.64 1.27
CA LEU A 248 13.88 1.12 1.21
C LEU A 248 13.77 2.45 0.43
N LYS A 249 14.74 3.37 0.58
CA LYS A 249 14.82 4.59 -0.23
C LYS A 249 14.98 4.27 -1.72
N ARG A 250 15.84 3.31 -2.08
CA ARG A 250 16.03 2.89 -3.48
C ARG A 250 14.80 2.19 -4.07
N GLN A 251 14.00 1.53 -3.25
CA GLN A 251 12.74 0.91 -3.64
C GLN A 251 11.58 1.92 -3.71
N GLY A 252 11.82 3.20 -3.37
CA GLY A 252 10.79 4.24 -3.38
C GLY A 252 9.82 4.17 -2.20
N ALA A 253 10.09 3.32 -1.20
CA ALA A 253 9.26 3.18 -0.01
C ALA A 253 9.41 4.38 0.94
N ILE A 254 10.55 5.07 0.91
CA ILE A 254 10.85 6.27 1.70
C ILE A 254 11.19 7.38 0.71
N GLN A 255 10.46 8.48 0.75
CA GLN A 255 10.80 9.67 -0.02
C GLN A 255 12.12 10.28 0.49
N PRO A 256 12.95 10.85 -0.39
CA PRO A 256 14.23 11.44 -0.03
C PRO A 256 14.09 12.67 0.86
#